data_6010ebfc68bfe0a0810d377d0350661e
#
_entry.id   6010ebfc68bfe0a0810d377d0350661e
#
_cell.length_a   1.000
_cell.length_b   1.000
_cell.length_c   1.000
_cell.angle_alpha   90.00
_cell.angle_beta   90.00
_cell.angle_gamma   90.00
#
_symmetry.space_group_name_H-M   'P 1'
#
loop_
_entity.id
_entity.type
_entity.pdbx_description
1 polymer ?
#
loop_
_entity_poly.entity_id
_entity_poly.type
_entity_poly.pdbx_seq_one_letter_code
_entity_poly.pdbx_strand_id
1 'polypeptide(L)'
;MGKISYSQFSMWDKCPYTWKANYVDKAETFKGNIYTLFGSALHETIQAYLVCFYERTIKEADALPLEEILMYRMKESYKQSKEQHGDDFEVTKEDMAEFYQDGVNIIEEVLKKKTRYFSKKNTELVGIEMILDYDISEKMKFKGYMDVVLHEKKTGR
;
A
#
# COMPACT_ATOMS: atom_id res chain seq x y z
N MET A 1 -5.06 25.33 -9.59
CA MET A 1 -5.67 24.10 -10.12
C MET A 1 -5.95 23.18 -8.95
N GLY A 2 -7.23 22.84 -8.72
CA GLY A 2 -7.64 21.96 -7.62
C GLY A 2 -7.25 20.52 -7.92
N LYS A 3 -6.80 19.78 -6.89
CA LYS A 3 -6.47 18.36 -7.00
C LYS A 3 -7.45 17.57 -6.14
N ILE A 4 -8.04 16.52 -6.69
CA ILE A 4 -8.89 15.56 -5.98
C ILE A 4 -8.20 14.19 -6.05
N SER A 5 -8.02 13.55 -4.88
CA SER A 5 -7.58 12.15 -4.83
C SER A 5 -8.79 11.21 -4.81
N TYR A 6 -8.54 9.94 -5.16
CA TYR A 6 -9.55 8.89 -5.02
C TYR A 6 -10.10 8.80 -3.59
N SER A 7 -9.21 8.90 -2.59
CA SER A 7 -9.61 8.89 -1.17
C SER A 7 -10.54 10.06 -0.81
N GLN A 8 -10.24 11.27 -1.32
CA GLN A 8 -11.11 12.43 -1.13
C GLN A 8 -12.48 12.21 -1.78
N PHE A 9 -12.49 11.74 -3.04
CA PHE A 9 -13.71 11.46 -3.77
C PHE A 9 -14.56 10.40 -3.05
N SER A 10 -13.96 9.27 -2.68
CA SER A 10 -14.64 8.19 -1.97
C SER A 10 -15.21 8.63 -0.62
N MET A 11 -14.50 9.48 0.12
CA MET A 11 -14.99 10.02 1.38
C MET A 11 -16.16 10.98 1.16
N TRP A 12 -16.07 11.84 0.14
CA TRP A 12 -17.16 12.75 -0.22
C TRP A 12 -18.42 12.03 -0.66
N ASP A 13 -18.27 11.00 -1.48
CA ASP A 13 -19.37 10.16 -1.98
C ASP A 13 -20.11 9.46 -0.83
N LYS A 14 -19.36 8.96 0.16
CA LYS A 14 -19.94 8.34 1.36
C LYS A 14 -20.59 9.34 2.31
N CYS A 15 -19.91 10.44 2.59
CA CYS A 15 -20.40 11.48 3.51
C CYS A 15 -19.68 12.82 3.23
N PRO A 16 -20.33 13.77 2.54
CA PRO A 16 -19.76 15.09 2.28
C PRO A 16 -19.39 15.86 3.54
N TYR A 17 -20.13 15.65 4.65
CA TYR A 17 -19.81 16.28 5.93
C TYR A 17 -18.48 15.80 6.51
N THR A 18 -18.27 14.49 6.52
CA THR A 18 -16.98 13.89 6.95
C THR A 18 -15.84 14.36 6.07
N TRP A 19 -16.06 14.40 4.74
CA TRP A 19 -15.06 14.93 3.81
C TRP A 19 -14.72 16.39 4.13
N LYS A 20 -15.75 17.24 4.36
CA LYS A 20 -15.52 18.66 4.71
C LYS A 20 -14.72 18.78 6.01
N ALA A 21 -15.10 18.07 7.06
CA ALA A 21 -14.40 18.08 8.35
C ALA A 21 -12.91 17.71 8.20
N ASN A 22 -12.59 16.70 7.39
CA ASN A 22 -11.21 16.23 7.24
C ASN A 22 -10.37 17.07 6.26
N TYR A 23 -10.93 17.47 5.13
CA TYR A 23 -10.14 18.09 4.04
C TYR A 23 -10.27 19.61 3.97
N VAL A 24 -11.37 20.19 4.44
CA VAL A 24 -11.61 21.63 4.43
C VAL A 24 -11.32 22.24 5.79
N ASP A 25 -12.02 21.75 6.81
CA ASP A 25 -11.95 22.29 8.17
C ASP A 25 -10.71 21.77 8.93
N LYS A 26 -10.10 20.64 8.47
CA LYS A 26 -8.95 19.99 9.10
C LYS A 26 -9.17 19.77 10.60
N ALA A 27 -10.38 19.38 10.95
CA ALA A 27 -10.83 19.25 12.34
C ALA A 27 -10.05 18.19 13.13
N GLU A 28 -9.55 17.16 12.43
CA GLU A 28 -8.70 16.14 13.02
C GLU A 28 -7.44 15.95 12.16
N THR A 29 -6.28 15.95 12.81
CA THR A 29 -5.05 15.47 12.20
C THR A 29 -5.00 13.97 12.34
N PHE A 30 -4.82 13.24 11.22
CA PHE A 30 -4.60 11.80 11.25
C PHE A 30 -3.33 11.47 12.04
N LYS A 31 -3.50 10.75 13.14
CA LYS A 31 -2.38 10.44 14.07
C LYS A 31 -1.62 9.17 13.73
N GLY A 32 -2.00 8.46 12.69
CA GLY A 32 -1.47 7.12 12.43
C GLY A 32 -1.90 6.11 13.50
N ASN A 33 -1.95 4.84 13.15
CA ASN A 33 -2.27 3.76 14.07
C ASN A 33 -1.60 2.46 13.59
N ILE A 34 -1.72 1.38 14.37
CA ILE A 34 -1.12 0.09 14.01
C ILE A 34 -1.60 -0.42 12.64
N TYR A 35 -2.86 -0.20 12.28
CA TYR A 35 -3.41 -0.67 11.00
C TYR A 35 -2.77 0.00 9.80
N THR A 36 -2.54 1.31 9.86
CA THR A 36 -1.86 2.05 8.78
C THR A 36 -0.39 1.72 8.70
N LEU A 37 0.28 1.60 9.84
CA LEU A 37 1.68 1.19 9.93
C LEU A 37 1.86 -0.20 9.31
N PHE A 38 1.09 -1.16 9.79
CA PHE A 38 1.12 -2.54 9.30
C PHE A 38 0.75 -2.64 7.82
N GLY A 39 -0.36 -1.98 7.42
CA GLY A 39 -0.83 -1.98 6.05
C GLY A 39 0.24 -1.50 5.07
N SER A 40 0.90 -0.37 5.37
CA SER A 40 1.99 0.15 4.54
C SER A 40 3.18 -0.80 4.49
N ALA A 41 3.62 -1.33 5.64
CA ALA A 41 4.75 -2.25 5.70
C ALA A 41 4.52 -3.55 4.93
N LEU A 42 3.32 -4.14 5.06
CA LEU A 42 2.93 -5.33 4.34
C LEU A 42 2.82 -5.08 2.83
N HIS A 43 2.20 -3.97 2.45
CA HIS A 43 2.08 -3.55 1.06
C HIS A 43 3.46 -3.44 0.38
N GLU A 44 4.40 -2.71 0.99
CA GLU A 44 5.76 -2.58 0.46
C GLU A 44 6.52 -3.93 0.41
N THR A 45 6.26 -4.83 1.36
CA THR A 45 6.86 -6.17 1.39
C THR A 45 6.35 -7.01 0.21
N ILE A 46 5.04 -7.01 -0.04
CA ILE A 46 4.46 -7.73 -1.18
C ILE A 46 4.89 -7.11 -2.51
N GLN A 47 5.01 -5.79 -2.59
CA GLN A 47 5.52 -5.12 -3.79
C GLN A 47 6.97 -5.55 -4.09
N ALA A 48 7.84 -5.61 -3.08
CA ALA A 48 9.23 -6.08 -3.26
C ALA A 48 9.27 -7.52 -3.81
N TYR A 49 8.38 -8.40 -3.30
CA TYR A 49 8.21 -9.75 -3.84
C TYR A 49 7.79 -9.71 -5.31
N LEU A 50 6.77 -8.94 -5.67
CA LEU A 50 6.23 -8.87 -7.04
C LEU A 50 7.25 -8.31 -8.03
N VAL A 51 8.03 -7.31 -7.65
CA VAL A 51 9.14 -6.79 -8.48
C VAL A 51 10.12 -7.92 -8.77
N CYS A 52 10.59 -8.62 -7.74
CA CYS A 52 11.52 -9.74 -7.93
C CYS A 52 10.89 -10.88 -8.75
N PHE A 53 9.61 -11.19 -8.51
CA PHE A 53 8.88 -12.24 -9.24
C PHE A 53 8.80 -11.97 -10.74
N TYR A 54 8.52 -10.73 -11.15
CA TYR A 54 8.36 -10.38 -12.57
C TYR A 54 9.68 -10.02 -13.24
N GLU A 55 10.56 -9.28 -12.60
CA GLU A 55 11.80 -8.79 -13.19
C GLU A 55 12.95 -9.82 -13.16
N ARG A 56 12.91 -10.75 -12.19
CA ARG A 56 13.94 -11.79 -12.03
C ARG A 56 13.34 -13.18 -12.24
N THR A 57 13.69 -14.13 -11.37
CA THR A 57 13.16 -15.49 -11.41
C THR A 57 12.22 -15.75 -10.23
N ILE A 58 11.26 -16.66 -10.41
CA ILE A 58 10.38 -17.12 -9.33
C ILE A 58 11.21 -17.67 -8.16
N LYS A 59 12.30 -18.37 -8.46
CA LYS A 59 13.20 -18.93 -7.45
C LYS A 59 13.87 -17.86 -6.60
N GLU A 60 14.31 -16.76 -7.22
CA GLU A 60 14.90 -15.62 -6.50
C GLU A 60 13.85 -14.89 -5.67
N ALA A 61 12.63 -14.71 -6.21
CA ALA A 61 11.54 -14.10 -5.46
C ALA A 61 11.14 -14.96 -4.23
N ASP A 62 11.04 -16.28 -4.40
CA ASP A 62 10.71 -17.19 -3.31
C ASP A 62 11.84 -17.31 -2.26
N ALA A 63 13.05 -16.91 -2.61
CA ALA A 63 14.19 -16.88 -1.69
C ALA A 63 14.34 -15.55 -0.94
N LEU A 64 13.48 -14.55 -1.21
CA LEU A 64 13.52 -13.28 -0.48
C LEU A 64 13.16 -13.51 1.00
N PRO A 65 13.88 -12.88 1.93
CA PRO A 65 13.59 -12.97 3.37
C PRO A 65 12.42 -12.03 3.72
N LEU A 66 11.21 -12.37 3.24
CA LEU A 66 10.03 -11.49 3.33
C LEU A 66 9.62 -11.16 4.77
N GLU A 67 9.82 -12.09 5.70
CA GLU A 67 9.56 -11.84 7.12
C GLU A 67 10.53 -10.79 7.70
N GLU A 68 11.81 -10.84 7.34
CA GLU A 68 12.79 -9.84 7.75
C GLU A 68 12.50 -8.48 7.13
N ILE A 69 12.10 -8.46 5.85
CA ILE A 69 11.68 -7.23 5.15
C ILE A 69 10.46 -6.62 5.85
N LEU A 70 9.44 -7.42 6.17
CA LEU A 70 8.26 -6.96 6.89
C LEU A 70 8.64 -6.38 8.25
N MET A 71 9.44 -7.08 9.04
CA MET A 71 9.91 -6.61 10.34
C MET A 71 10.66 -5.28 10.23
N TYR A 72 11.54 -5.17 9.24
CA TYR A 72 12.30 -3.94 8.99
C TYR A 72 11.34 -2.78 8.64
N ARG A 73 10.41 -2.99 7.71
CA ARG A 73 9.43 -1.96 7.30
C ARG A 73 8.53 -1.52 8.44
N MET A 74 8.04 -2.46 9.24
CA MET A 74 7.24 -2.15 10.43
C MET A 74 8.01 -1.29 11.43
N LYS A 75 9.29 -1.64 11.70
CA LYS A 75 10.14 -0.85 12.61
C LYS A 75 10.41 0.56 12.08
N GLU A 76 10.70 0.71 10.80
CA GLU A 76 10.93 2.02 10.18
C GLU A 76 9.65 2.88 10.23
N SER A 77 8.50 2.31 9.87
CA SER A 77 7.21 3.00 9.94
C SER A 77 6.85 3.41 11.37
N TYR A 78 7.14 2.53 12.37
CA TYR A 78 6.95 2.85 13.78
C TYR A 78 7.81 4.04 14.20
N LYS A 79 9.10 4.01 13.85
CA LYS A 79 10.05 5.08 14.18
C LYS A 79 9.60 6.43 13.60
N GLN A 80 9.26 6.44 12.30
CA GLN A 80 8.77 7.64 11.61
C GLN A 80 7.48 8.19 12.24
N SER A 81 6.52 7.30 12.54
CA SER A 81 5.26 7.70 13.18
C SER A 81 5.49 8.25 14.60
N LYS A 82 6.40 7.64 15.37
CA LYS A 82 6.76 8.12 16.71
C LYS A 82 7.48 9.46 16.67
N GLU A 83 8.36 9.67 15.69
CA GLU A 83 9.03 10.96 15.48
C GLU A 83 8.05 12.06 15.07
N GLN A 84 7.04 11.72 14.26
CA GLN A 84 6.06 12.66 13.73
C GLN A 84 4.97 13.03 14.75
N HIS A 85 4.52 12.08 15.56
CA HIS A 85 3.36 12.23 16.44
C HIS A 85 3.69 12.18 17.94
N GLY A 86 4.93 11.86 18.31
CA GLY A 86 5.37 11.83 19.69
C GLY A 86 4.56 10.87 20.56
N ASP A 87 4.10 11.35 21.72
CA ASP A 87 3.33 10.54 22.68
C ASP A 87 1.89 10.28 22.24
N ASP A 88 1.40 11.02 21.26
CA ASP A 88 0.08 10.80 20.65
C ASP A 88 0.01 9.52 19.76
N PHE A 89 1.15 8.88 19.49
CA PHE A 89 1.21 7.63 18.74
C PHE A 89 1.17 6.42 19.70
N GLU A 90 -0.02 5.88 19.90
CA GLU A 90 -0.32 4.83 20.88
C GLU A 90 -0.24 3.42 20.29
N VAL A 91 0.94 3.02 19.78
CA VAL A 91 1.19 1.65 19.32
C VAL A 91 2.13 0.95 20.28
N THR A 92 1.69 -0.18 20.84
CA THR A 92 2.45 -0.97 21.81
C THR A 92 3.38 -1.97 21.15
N LYS A 93 4.27 -2.58 21.94
CA LYS A 93 5.12 -3.69 21.46
C LYS A 93 4.28 -4.95 21.19
N GLU A 94 3.26 -5.14 21.97
CA GLU A 94 2.29 -6.23 21.87
C GLU A 94 1.54 -6.12 20.55
N ASP A 95 1.02 -4.94 20.20
CA ASP A 95 0.39 -4.68 18.89
C ASP A 95 1.37 -4.99 17.75
N MET A 96 2.61 -4.52 17.86
CA MET A 96 3.63 -4.78 16.84
C MET A 96 3.91 -6.27 16.66
N ALA A 97 3.94 -7.05 17.76
CA ALA A 97 4.16 -8.49 17.69
C ALA A 97 2.98 -9.24 17.08
N GLU A 98 1.75 -8.89 17.47
CA GLU A 98 0.53 -9.49 16.94
C GLU A 98 0.42 -9.24 15.42
N PHE A 99 0.51 -7.98 14.99
CA PHE A 99 0.41 -7.63 13.58
C PHE A 99 1.57 -8.16 12.73
N TYR A 100 2.76 -8.28 13.30
CA TYR A 100 3.85 -8.97 12.61
C TYR A 100 3.51 -10.43 12.34
N GLN A 101 2.96 -11.16 13.32
CA GLN A 101 2.57 -12.55 13.14
C GLN A 101 1.44 -12.68 12.09
N ASP A 102 0.48 -11.77 12.09
CA ASP A 102 -0.55 -11.70 11.06
C ASP A 102 0.05 -11.48 9.68
N GLY A 103 1.04 -10.60 9.58
CA GLY A 103 1.76 -10.35 8.33
C GLY A 103 2.52 -11.58 7.82
N VAL A 104 3.17 -12.34 8.69
CA VAL A 104 3.81 -13.62 8.34
C VAL A 104 2.77 -14.59 7.77
N ASN A 105 1.64 -14.74 8.43
CA ASN A 105 0.55 -15.61 7.98
C ASN A 105 0.01 -15.18 6.60
N ILE A 106 -0.15 -13.87 6.37
CA ILE A 106 -0.59 -13.33 5.07
C ILE A 106 0.45 -13.60 3.99
N ILE A 107 1.73 -13.37 4.25
CA ILE A 107 2.83 -13.65 3.31
C ILE A 107 2.81 -15.12 2.91
N GLU A 108 2.72 -16.06 3.86
CA GLU A 108 2.62 -17.47 3.57
C GLU A 108 1.43 -17.80 2.66
N GLU A 109 0.25 -17.23 2.93
CA GLU A 109 -0.94 -17.45 2.10
C GLU A 109 -0.79 -16.84 0.70
N VAL A 110 -0.15 -15.70 0.56
CA VAL A 110 0.19 -15.11 -0.75
C VAL A 110 1.11 -16.03 -1.54
N LEU A 111 2.17 -16.55 -0.90
CA LEU A 111 3.12 -17.47 -1.55
C LEU A 111 2.46 -18.79 -1.96
N LYS A 112 1.57 -19.35 -1.13
CA LYS A 112 0.79 -20.56 -1.46
C LYS A 112 -0.15 -20.33 -2.65
N LYS A 113 -0.74 -19.14 -2.76
CA LYS A 113 -1.75 -18.80 -3.76
C LYS A 113 -1.20 -17.97 -4.94
N LYS A 114 0.11 -17.71 -5.00
CA LYS A 114 0.75 -16.83 -5.99
C LYS A 114 0.39 -17.16 -7.45
N THR A 115 0.37 -18.44 -7.81
CA THR A 115 0.05 -18.89 -9.16
C THR A 115 -1.41 -18.65 -9.57
N ARG A 116 -2.31 -18.44 -8.59
CA ARG A 116 -3.71 -18.11 -8.84
C ARG A 116 -3.88 -16.63 -9.20
N TYR A 117 -3.09 -15.76 -8.58
CA TYR A 117 -3.23 -14.30 -8.72
C TYR A 117 -2.17 -13.70 -9.64
N PHE A 118 -1.00 -14.30 -9.69
CA PHE A 118 0.15 -13.79 -10.44
C PHE A 118 0.66 -14.86 -11.39
N SER A 119 0.60 -14.58 -12.69
CA SER A 119 1.15 -15.46 -13.71
C SER A 119 2.31 -14.76 -14.41
N LYS A 120 3.47 -15.42 -14.46
CA LYS A 120 4.60 -14.94 -15.26
C LYS A 120 4.43 -15.26 -16.76
N LYS A 121 3.56 -16.22 -17.07
CA LYS A 121 3.32 -16.63 -18.46
C LYS A 121 2.46 -15.60 -19.18
N ASN A 122 3.02 -14.95 -20.18
CA ASN A 122 2.38 -13.88 -20.98
C ASN A 122 1.96 -12.64 -20.19
N THR A 123 2.53 -12.44 -19.01
CA THR A 123 2.26 -11.26 -18.17
C THR A 123 3.58 -10.59 -17.84
N GLU A 124 3.61 -9.28 -17.90
CA GLU A 124 4.75 -8.46 -17.48
C GLU A 124 4.30 -7.39 -16.49
N LEU A 125 5.21 -7.02 -15.61
CA LEU A 125 5.00 -5.91 -14.69
C LEU A 125 5.23 -4.60 -15.45
N VAL A 126 4.21 -3.77 -15.52
CA VAL A 126 4.30 -2.43 -16.12
C VAL A 126 4.83 -1.44 -15.09
N GLY A 127 4.40 -1.56 -13.85
CA GLY A 127 4.89 -0.73 -12.76
C GLY A 127 4.19 -0.99 -11.44
N ILE A 128 4.78 -0.40 -10.41
CA ILE A 128 4.29 -0.39 -9.02
C ILE A 128 4.13 1.06 -8.60
N GLU A 129 3.12 1.38 -7.78
CA GLU A 129 2.80 2.74 -7.31
C GLU A 129 2.68 3.75 -8.47
N MET A 130 2.10 3.31 -9.58
CA MET A 130 1.98 4.16 -10.76
C MET A 130 1.01 5.32 -10.49
N ILE A 131 1.50 6.53 -10.72
CA ILE A 131 0.69 7.72 -10.55
C ILE A 131 -0.32 7.84 -11.67
N LEU A 132 -1.59 7.95 -11.29
CA LEU A 132 -2.67 8.39 -12.15
C LEU A 132 -2.85 9.90 -11.97
N ASP A 133 -2.60 10.66 -13.02
CA ASP A 133 -2.82 12.10 -13.06
C ASP A 133 -3.67 12.41 -14.29
N TYR A 134 -4.94 12.74 -14.08
CA TYR A 134 -5.90 12.97 -15.18
C TYR A 134 -6.58 14.33 -15.01
N ASP A 135 -6.57 15.13 -16.08
CA ASP A 135 -7.26 16.39 -16.13
C ASP A 135 -8.76 16.19 -16.37
N ILE A 136 -9.58 16.38 -15.31
CA ILE A 136 -11.04 16.33 -15.42
C ILE A 136 -11.54 17.59 -16.15
N SER A 137 -10.90 18.75 -15.90
CA SER A 137 -11.18 20.02 -16.51
C SER A 137 -9.96 20.95 -16.39
N GLU A 138 -10.01 22.12 -17.06
CA GLU A 138 -8.96 23.14 -16.95
C GLU A 138 -8.65 23.57 -15.48
N LYS A 139 -9.60 23.37 -14.58
CA LYS A 139 -9.49 23.78 -13.17
C LYS A 139 -9.29 22.63 -12.19
N MET A 140 -9.43 21.36 -12.63
CA MET A 140 -9.49 20.22 -11.75
C MET A 140 -8.72 19.01 -12.28
N LYS A 141 -7.84 18.44 -11.45
CA LYS A 141 -7.11 17.20 -11.72
C LYS A 141 -7.55 16.09 -10.76
N PHE A 142 -7.67 14.89 -11.28
CA PHE A 142 -7.82 13.69 -10.49
C PHE A 142 -6.45 13.05 -10.29
N LYS A 143 -6.11 12.72 -9.04
CA LYS A 143 -4.90 12.00 -8.68
C LYS A 143 -5.24 10.68 -8.02
N GLY A 144 -4.52 9.63 -8.41
CA GLY A 144 -4.59 8.33 -7.78
C GLY A 144 -3.25 7.61 -7.91
N TYR A 145 -3.20 6.44 -7.29
CA TYR A 145 -2.07 5.53 -7.41
C TYR A 145 -2.63 4.15 -7.74
N MET A 146 -1.97 3.44 -8.63
CA MET A 146 -2.22 2.02 -8.90
C MET A 146 -1.10 1.22 -8.25
N ASP A 147 -1.46 0.38 -7.28
CA ASP A 147 -0.49 -0.39 -6.49
C ASP A 147 0.36 -1.30 -7.36
N VAL A 148 -0.27 -1.98 -8.33
CA VAL A 148 0.40 -2.88 -9.28
C VAL A 148 -0.31 -2.80 -10.63
N VAL A 149 0.45 -2.64 -11.70
CA VAL A 149 -0.06 -2.68 -13.07
C VAL A 149 0.62 -3.82 -13.82
N LEU A 150 -0.18 -4.76 -14.29
CA LEU A 150 0.26 -5.91 -15.07
C LEU A 150 -0.31 -5.82 -16.49
N HIS A 151 0.48 -6.16 -17.47
CA HIS A 151 0.07 -6.26 -18.87
C HIS A 151 0.02 -7.73 -19.30
N GLU A 152 -1.14 -8.18 -19.75
CA GLU A 152 -1.31 -9.52 -20.33
C GLU A 152 -1.14 -9.47 -21.85
N LYS A 153 -0.04 -10.03 -22.35
CA LYS A 153 0.37 -9.96 -23.78
C LYS A 153 -0.63 -10.61 -24.75
N LYS A 154 -1.46 -11.56 -24.29
CA LYS A 154 -2.44 -12.24 -25.17
C LYS A 154 -3.71 -11.46 -25.37
N THR A 155 -4.16 -10.70 -24.39
CA THR A 155 -5.44 -9.99 -24.40
C THR A 155 -5.30 -8.49 -24.60
N GLY A 156 -4.07 -7.97 -24.51
CA GLY A 156 -3.80 -6.53 -24.55
C GLY A 156 -4.40 -5.75 -23.36
N ARG A 157 -4.71 -6.45 -22.26
CA ARG A 157 -5.24 -5.87 -21.02
C ARG A 157 -4.16 -5.64 -20.00
#